data_8001a47fbd6c944ee1e8e08a04061ab2
#
_entry.id   8001a47fbd6c944ee1e8e08a04061ab2
#
_cell.length_a   1.000
_cell.length_b   1.000
_cell.length_c   1.000
_cell.angle_alpha   90.00
_cell.angle_beta   90.00
_cell.angle_gamma   90.00
#
_symmetry.space_group_name_H-M   'P 1'
#
loop_
_entity.id
_entity.type
_entity.pdbx_description
1 polymer ?
#
loop_
_entity_poly.entity_id
_entity_poly.type
_entity_poly.pdbx_seq_one_letter_code
_entity_poly.pdbx_strand_id
1 'polypeptide(L)'
;QAAKNAQTAVIFAGLPDSYESEGYDRRHMKLPSSQNELIEKIAAVQPNTVVVLHIGSPVEMPWADDVAAILNMYLGGEGVGEATDALLYGDAEPVGRLPESFPERLEDTPCYLDFPGDGEKVVYSEGTYVGYRYYDAKNMHVPFPFGHGLSYTEFELSDMHISSSDPFCVTVTVTNVGARAGTETVQIYVSAPDEKCKRLAGFKKIYLNAGASKTVRIE
;
A
#
# COMPACT_ATOMS: atom_id res chain seq x y z
N GLN A 1 -0.20 -13.29 -27.96
CA GLN A 1 -0.70 -12.57 -29.15
C GLN A 1 -1.90 -11.68 -28.81
N ALA A 2 -2.89 -12.14 -28.01
CA ALA A 2 -4.05 -11.34 -27.60
C ALA A 2 -3.63 -10.07 -26.87
N ALA A 3 -2.80 -10.18 -25.85
CA ALA A 3 -2.31 -9.04 -25.06
C ALA A 3 -1.59 -8.00 -25.93
N LYS A 4 -0.78 -8.44 -26.89
CA LYS A 4 -0.05 -7.56 -27.82
C LYS A 4 -0.99 -6.72 -28.69
N ASN A 5 -2.18 -7.20 -28.99
CA ASN A 5 -3.15 -6.52 -29.84
C ASN A 5 -4.24 -5.78 -29.05
N ALA A 6 -4.25 -5.91 -27.73
CA ALA A 6 -5.19 -5.21 -26.86
C ALA A 6 -4.71 -3.77 -26.57
N GLN A 7 -5.61 -2.90 -26.19
CA GLN A 7 -5.27 -1.54 -25.71
C GLN A 7 -4.74 -1.60 -24.26
N THR A 8 -5.25 -2.54 -23.47
CA THR A 8 -4.88 -2.76 -22.07
C THR A 8 -4.96 -4.25 -21.78
N ALA A 9 -4.05 -4.75 -20.97
CA ALA A 9 -4.15 -6.08 -20.38
C ALA A 9 -4.43 -5.92 -18.89
N VAL A 10 -5.46 -6.64 -18.39
CA VAL A 10 -5.74 -6.73 -16.95
C VAL A 10 -5.48 -8.14 -16.49
N ILE A 11 -4.64 -8.31 -15.50
CA ILE A 11 -4.24 -9.61 -14.96
C ILE A 11 -4.73 -9.69 -13.51
N PHE A 12 -5.55 -10.69 -13.23
CA PHE A 12 -5.96 -11.02 -11.87
C PHE A 12 -4.99 -12.05 -11.31
N ALA A 13 -4.34 -11.70 -10.22
CA ALA A 13 -3.39 -12.56 -9.52
C ALA A 13 -3.71 -12.58 -8.02
N GLY A 14 -3.31 -13.65 -7.34
CA GLY A 14 -3.56 -13.76 -5.91
C GLY A 14 -3.04 -15.06 -5.33
N LEU A 15 -3.24 -15.21 -4.02
CA LEU A 15 -2.81 -16.37 -3.26
C LEU A 15 -3.96 -17.36 -3.10
N PRO A 16 -3.81 -18.60 -3.59
CA PRO A 16 -4.79 -19.64 -3.31
C PRO A 16 -4.66 -20.15 -1.86
N ASP A 17 -5.68 -20.84 -1.34
CA ASP A 17 -5.73 -21.39 0.01
C ASP A 17 -4.51 -22.26 0.37
N SER A 18 -3.87 -22.89 -0.63
CA SER A 18 -2.65 -23.65 -0.44
C SER A 18 -1.40 -22.80 -0.13
N TYR A 19 -1.48 -21.47 -0.34
CA TYR A 19 -0.42 -20.51 -0.05
C TYR A 19 -0.74 -19.68 1.18
N GLU A 20 -1.99 -19.31 1.37
CA GLU A 20 -2.43 -18.45 2.46
C GLU A 20 -3.71 -19.01 3.08
N SER A 21 -3.64 -19.41 4.35
CA SER A 21 -4.73 -20.00 5.10
C SER A 21 -4.55 -19.80 6.60
N GLU A 22 -5.61 -19.92 7.37
CA GLU A 22 -5.57 -19.77 8.82
C GLU A 22 -4.77 -20.88 9.53
N GLY A 23 -4.71 -22.07 8.95
CA GLY A 23 -4.15 -23.27 9.59
C GLY A 23 -2.63 -23.43 9.53
N TYR A 24 -1.91 -22.57 8.83
CA TYR A 24 -0.45 -22.66 8.68
C TYR A 24 0.17 -21.34 8.23
N ASP A 25 1.48 -21.18 8.47
CA ASP A 25 2.24 -20.02 8.07
C ASP A 25 2.78 -20.13 6.64
N ARG A 26 2.83 -19.03 5.94
CA ARG A 26 3.49 -18.93 4.63
C ARG A 26 5.00 -19.12 4.80
N ARG A 27 5.61 -19.86 3.87
CA ARG A 27 7.05 -20.12 3.84
C ARG A 27 7.85 -19.09 3.06
N HIS A 28 7.18 -18.28 2.25
CA HIS A 28 7.77 -17.24 1.41
C HIS A 28 6.72 -16.20 1.03
N MET A 29 7.15 -15.04 0.55
CA MET A 29 6.27 -13.96 0.12
C MET A 29 5.97 -13.98 -1.39
N LYS A 30 6.32 -15.04 -2.09
CA LYS A 30 6.15 -15.13 -3.56
C LYS A 30 4.73 -15.49 -3.95
N LEU A 31 4.25 -14.89 -5.04
CA LEU A 31 3.09 -15.42 -5.76
C LEU A 31 3.44 -16.80 -6.37
N PRO A 32 2.45 -17.61 -6.75
CA PRO A 32 2.67 -18.81 -7.59
C PRO A 32 3.54 -18.46 -8.80
N SER A 33 4.57 -19.26 -9.08
CA SER A 33 5.53 -18.96 -10.15
C SER A 33 4.88 -18.74 -11.52
N SER A 34 3.82 -19.50 -11.81
CA SER A 34 3.04 -19.35 -13.06
C SER A 34 2.37 -17.98 -13.19
N GLN A 35 1.99 -17.33 -12.07
CA GLN A 35 1.40 -16.00 -12.08
C GLN A 35 2.49 -14.94 -12.34
N ASN A 36 3.64 -15.02 -11.67
CA ASN A 36 4.77 -14.11 -11.93
C ASN A 36 5.22 -14.20 -13.40
N GLU A 37 5.42 -15.43 -13.92
CA GLU A 37 5.77 -15.63 -15.33
C GLU A 37 4.71 -15.08 -16.30
N LEU A 38 3.43 -15.19 -15.97
CA LEU A 38 2.36 -14.64 -16.79
C LEU A 38 2.44 -13.10 -16.83
N ILE A 39 2.60 -12.47 -15.67
CA ILE A 39 2.70 -11.00 -15.57
C ILE A 39 3.92 -10.50 -16.36
N GLU A 40 5.10 -11.06 -16.12
CA GLU A 40 6.33 -10.71 -16.83
C GLU A 40 6.20 -10.84 -18.35
N LYS A 41 5.67 -11.97 -18.83
CA LYS A 41 5.50 -12.22 -20.26
C LYS A 41 4.48 -11.30 -20.91
N ILE A 42 3.44 -10.88 -20.19
CA ILE A 42 2.43 -9.96 -20.71
C ILE A 42 2.97 -8.53 -20.67
N ALA A 43 3.57 -8.09 -19.57
CA ALA A 43 4.18 -6.77 -19.44
C ALA A 43 5.24 -6.53 -20.52
N ALA A 44 6.06 -7.51 -20.84
CA ALA A 44 7.07 -7.44 -21.90
C ALA A 44 6.49 -7.14 -23.31
N VAL A 45 5.20 -7.37 -23.56
CA VAL A 45 4.56 -7.15 -24.87
C VAL A 45 3.40 -6.17 -24.85
N GLN A 46 2.95 -5.77 -23.67
CA GLN A 46 1.86 -4.84 -23.44
C GLN A 46 2.21 -3.87 -22.31
N PRO A 47 2.73 -2.68 -22.61
CA PRO A 47 3.15 -1.72 -21.58
C PRO A 47 1.97 -1.21 -20.74
N ASN A 48 0.75 -1.22 -21.29
CA ASN A 48 -0.45 -0.85 -20.54
C ASN A 48 -1.05 -2.09 -19.85
N THR A 49 -0.25 -2.71 -18.98
CA THR A 49 -0.68 -3.86 -18.17
C THR A 49 -1.05 -3.39 -16.76
N VAL A 50 -2.23 -3.79 -16.31
CA VAL A 50 -2.73 -3.58 -14.95
C VAL A 50 -2.77 -4.92 -14.22
N VAL A 51 -2.22 -4.97 -13.01
CA VAL A 51 -2.30 -6.17 -12.16
C VAL A 51 -3.26 -5.91 -11.00
N VAL A 52 -4.26 -6.76 -10.87
CA VAL A 52 -5.21 -6.77 -9.76
C VAL A 52 -4.83 -7.90 -8.82
N LEU A 53 -4.47 -7.55 -7.58
CA LEU A 53 -4.03 -8.50 -6.57
C LEU A 53 -5.14 -8.82 -5.58
N HIS A 54 -5.36 -10.11 -5.34
CA HIS A 54 -6.21 -10.66 -4.29
C HIS A 54 -5.34 -11.45 -3.32
N ILE A 55 -4.88 -10.79 -2.27
CA ILE A 55 -3.91 -11.29 -1.30
C ILE A 55 -4.28 -10.81 0.10
N GLY A 56 -4.04 -11.60 1.13
CA GLY A 56 -4.29 -11.20 2.52
C GLY A 56 -3.09 -10.52 3.20
N SER A 57 -1.90 -10.65 2.62
CA SER A 57 -0.64 -10.12 3.16
C SER A 57 0.35 -9.79 2.04
N PRO A 58 1.45 -9.06 2.31
CA PRO A 58 2.42 -8.64 1.30
C PRO A 58 2.98 -9.78 0.45
N VAL A 59 3.24 -9.49 -0.80
CA VAL A 59 3.91 -10.39 -1.76
C VAL A 59 5.08 -9.69 -2.43
N GLU A 60 6.07 -10.48 -2.84
CA GLU A 60 7.15 -10.01 -3.71
C GLU A 60 6.61 -9.73 -5.11
N MET A 61 6.94 -8.58 -5.66
CA MET A 61 6.47 -8.10 -6.98
C MET A 61 7.65 -7.71 -7.86
N PRO A 62 8.45 -8.67 -8.35
CA PRO A 62 9.64 -8.36 -9.14
C PRO A 62 9.36 -7.62 -10.45
N TRP A 63 8.11 -7.64 -10.89
CA TRP A 63 7.58 -7.02 -12.11
C TRP A 63 6.92 -5.65 -11.83
N ALA A 64 7.00 -5.11 -10.61
CA ALA A 64 6.24 -3.91 -10.23
C ALA A 64 6.54 -2.69 -11.11
N ASP A 65 7.78 -2.51 -11.53
CA ASP A 65 8.21 -1.41 -12.40
C ASP A 65 7.90 -1.63 -13.88
N ASP A 66 7.51 -2.84 -14.28
CA ASP A 66 7.24 -3.21 -15.66
C ASP A 66 5.75 -3.09 -16.03
N VAL A 67 4.88 -2.79 -15.06
CA VAL A 67 3.42 -2.69 -15.25
C VAL A 67 2.93 -1.25 -15.08
N ALA A 68 1.84 -0.90 -15.75
CA ALA A 68 1.29 0.45 -15.70
C ALA A 68 0.61 0.77 -14.36
N ALA A 69 -0.01 -0.21 -13.71
CA ALA A 69 -0.65 -0.04 -12.42
C ALA A 69 -0.81 -1.36 -11.67
N ILE A 70 -0.87 -1.26 -10.34
CA ILE A 70 -1.17 -2.36 -9.43
C ILE A 70 -2.36 -1.94 -8.57
N LEU A 71 -3.43 -2.72 -8.58
CA LEU A 71 -4.60 -2.55 -7.73
C LEU A 71 -4.64 -3.68 -6.70
N ASN A 72 -4.37 -3.35 -5.44
CA ASN A 72 -4.44 -4.33 -4.35
C ASN A 72 -5.84 -4.34 -3.72
N MET A 73 -6.59 -5.40 -3.97
CA MET A 73 -7.96 -5.57 -3.48
C MET A 73 -8.02 -6.30 -2.13
N TYR A 74 -6.90 -6.83 -1.64
CA TYR A 74 -6.89 -7.66 -0.45
C TYR A 74 -7.91 -8.81 -0.52
N LEU A 75 -8.56 -9.14 0.60
CA LEU A 75 -9.61 -10.14 0.71
C LEU A 75 -10.98 -9.44 0.71
N GLY A 76 -11.48 -9.09 -0.46
CA GLY A 76 -12.61 -8.18 -0.63
C GLY A 76 -14.02 -8.76 -0.35
N GLY A 77 -14.15 -10.04 -0.02
CA GLY A 77 -15.45 -10.67 0.24
C GLY A 77 -16.39 -10.71 -0.98
N GLU A 78 -17.70 -10.78 -0.75
CA GLU A 78 -18.72 -10.97 -1.80
C GLU A 78 -18.75 -9.83 -2.83
N GLY A 79 -18.53 -8.59 -2.39
CA GLY A 79 -18.59 -7.40 -3.25
C GLY A 79 -17.31 -7.12 -4.05
N VAL A 80 -16.29 -7.98 -3.98
CA VAL A 80 -14.98 -7.69 -4.60
C VAL A 80 -15.03 -7.53 -6.11
N GLY A 81 -15.88 -8.29 -6.79
CA GLY A 81 -16.03 -8.20 -8.25
C GLY A 81 -16.56 -6.83 -8.69
N GLU A 82 -17.66 -6.39 -8.09
CA GLU A 82 -18.27 -5.09 -8.37
C GLU A 82 -17.33 -3.93 -7.97
N ALA A 83 -16.66 -4.04 -6.83
CA ALA A 83 -15.68 -3.04 -6.40
C ALA A 83 -14.50 -2.94 -7.35
N THR A 84 -13.99 -4.07 -7.83
CA THR A 84 -12.88 -4.11 -8.80
C THR A 84 -13.30 -3.49 -10.14
N ASP A 85 -14.49 -3.81 -10.62
CA ASP A 85 -15.06 -3.24 -11.84
C ASP A 85 -15.16 -1.72 -11.74
N ALA A 86 -15.79 -1.21 -10.68
CA ALA A 86 -15.95 0.22 -10.45
C ALA A 86 -14.60 0.96 -10.37
N LEU A 87 -13.57 0.34 -9.78
CA LEU A 87 -12.22 0.92 -9.73
C LEU A 87 -11.54 0.89 -11.10
N LEU A 88 -11.57 -0.22 -11.82
CA LEU A 88 -10.92 -0.36 -13.13
C LEU A 88 -11.51 0.59 -14.18
N TYR A 89 -12.82 0.82 -14.15
CA TYR A 89 -13.49 1.72 -15.09
C TYR A 89 -13.64 3.16 -14.60
N GLY A 90 -13.23 3.43 -13.34
CA GLY A 90 -13.20 4.78 -12.77
C GLY A 90 -14.56 5.30 -12.30
N ASP A 91 -15.54 4.42 -12.08
CA ASP A 91 -16.82 4.72 -11.43
C ASP A 91 -16.63 4.96 -9.92
N ALA A 92 -15.58 4.39 -9.36
CA ALA A 92 -15.06 4.68 -8.03
C ALA A 92 -13.56 5.00 -8.10
N GLU A 93 -13.01 5.54 -7.00
CA GLU A 93 -11.58 5.77 -6.85
C GLU A 93 -10.98 4.92 -5.72
N PRO A 94 -9.69 4.56 -5.76
CA PRO A 94 -9.02 3.90 -4.67
C PRO A 94 -8.77 4.90 -3.53
N VAL A 95 -9.49 4.74 -2.42
CA VAL A 95 -9.38 5.62 -1.23
C VAL A 95 -8.65 4.95 -0.08
N GLY A 96 -8.24 3.70 -0.26
CA GLY A 96 -7.45 2.93 0.71
C GLY A 96 -6.01 3.42 0.78
N ARG A 97 -5.39 3.18 1.93
CA ARG A 97 -3.94 3.32 2.13
C ARG A 97 -3.45 2.02 2.74
N LEU A 98 -2.25 1.59 2.37
CA LEU A 98 -1.69 0.33 2.86
C LEU A 98 -1.58 0.34 4.39
N PRO A 99 -2.15 -0.65 5.09
CA PRO A 99 -2.05 -0.78 6.54
C PRO A 99 -0.73 -1.41 6.99
N GLU A 100 0.12 -1.76 6.03
CA GLU A 100 1.41 -2.41 6.22
C GLU A 100 2.38 -2.01 5.12
N SER A 101 3.67 -2.24 5.36
CA SER A 101 4.70 -2.05 4.33
C SER A 101 4.85 -3.33 3.51
N PHE A 102 5.06 -3.17 2.20
CA PHE A 102 5.40 -4.26 1.28
C PHE A 102 6.91 -4.21 1.04
N PRO A 103 7.72 -5.02 1.76
CA PRO A 103 9.15 -5.09 1.52
C PRO A 103 9.44 -5.77 0.18
N GLU A 104 10.66 -5.60 -0.31
CA GLU A 104 11.08 -6.17 -1.58
C GLU A 104 11.13 -7.71 -1.53
N ARG A 105 11.53 -8.26 -0.39
CA ARG A 105 11.67 -9.71 -0.16
C ARG A 105 11.46 -10.07 1.31
N LEU A 106 11.26 -11.36 1.56
CA LEU A 106 11.02 -11.90 2.91
C LEU A 106 12.15 -11.57 3.88
N GLU A 107 13.40 -11.61 3.43
CA GLU A 107 14.58 -11.34 4.23
C GLU A 107 14.66 -9.91 4.79
N ASP A 108 13.89 -9.00 4.21
CA ASP A 108 13.82 -7.60 4.64
C ASP A 108 12.80 -7.38 5.77
N THR A 109 12.05 -8.42 6.16
CA THR A 109 11.07 -8.29 7.25
C THR A 109 11.74 -8.24 8.62
N PRO A 110 11.20 -7.46 9.59
CA PRO A 110 11.83 -7.31 10.91
C PRO A 110 11.96 -8.61 11.69
N CYS A 111 11.07 -9.57 11.47
CA CYS A 111 11.04 -10.86 12.20
C CYS A 111 11.70 -12.02 11.45
N TYR A 112 12.38 -11.78 10.32
CA TYR A 112 12.90 -12.83 9.44
C TYR A 112 13.77 -13.86 10.13
N LEU A 113 14.60 -13.45 11.09
CA LEU A 113 15.51 -14.33 11.80
C LEU A 113 14.85 -15.05 12.99
N ASP A 114 13.71 -14.58 13.47
CA ASP A 114 13.08 -15.04 14.69
C ASP A 114 11.78 -15.82 14.45
N PHE A 115 11.11 -15.59 13.33
CA PHE A 115 9.86 -16.28 12.99
C PHE A 115 10.13 -17.52 12.12
N PRO A 116 9.46 -18.64 12.36
CA PRO A 116 8.43 -18.92 13.37
C PRO A 116 8.96 -19.37 14.76
N GLY A 117 10.24 -19.20 15.04
CA GLY A 117 10.92 -19.67 16.24
C GLY A 117 11.52 -21.05 16.07
N ASP A 118 11.98 -21.62 17.18
CA ASP A 118 12.64 -22.94 17.24
C ASP A 118 11.69 -24.11 17.58
N GLY A 119 10.39 -23.84 17.64
CA GLY A 119 9.35 -24.80 18.02
C GLY A 119 8.99 -24.76 19.50
N GLU A 120 9.83 -24.19 20.37
CA GLU A 120 9.56 -23.99 21.79
C GLU A 120 9.39 -22.51 22.15
N LYS A 121 10.11 -21.62 21.45
CA LYS A 121 10.14 -20.20 21.73
C LYS A 121 10.09 -19.38 20.44
N VAL A 122 9.40 -18.25 20.53
CA VAL A 122 9.43 -17.18 19.53
C VAL A 122 10.00 -15.93 20.21
N VAL A 123 11.06 -15.38 19.66
CA VAL A 123 11.72 -14.18 20.19
C VAL A 123 11.24 -12.97 19.38
N TYR A 124 10.72 -11.96 20.06
CA TYR A 124 10.34 -10.69 19.46
C TYR A 124 11.51 -9.71 19.53
N SER A 125 12.60 -10.02 18.84
CA SER A 125 13.86 -9.25 18.90
C SER A 125 13.74 -7.85 18.33
N GLU A 126 12.76 -7.63 17.43
CA GLU A 126 12.46 -6.32 16.87
C GLU A 126 11.95 -5.30 17.90
N GLY A 127 11.39 -5.77 19.03
CA GLY A 127 10.88 -4.94 20.12
C GLY A 127 9.79 -3.98 19.61
N THR A 128 10.03 -2.66 19.73
CA THR A 128 9.10 -1.62 19.26
C THR A 128 9.25 -1.28 17.76
N TYR A 129 10.27 -1.84 17.10
CA TYR A 129 10.54 -1.61 15.68
C TYR A 129 9.79 -2.61 14.80
N VAL A 130 8.46 -2.60 14.87
CA VAL A 130 7.59 -3.42 14.04
C VAL A 130 7.09 -2.65 12.82
N GLY A 131 6.83 -3.35 11.71
CA GLY A 131 6.31 -2.76 10.49
C GLY A 131 7.19 -1.60 9.98
N TYR A 132 6.59 -0.49 9.56
CA TYR A 132 7.29 0.67 8.98
C TYR A 132 8.33 1.29 9.91
N ARG A 133 8.21 1.14 11.25
CA ARG A 133 9.19 1.66 12.21
C ARG A 133 10.55 1.00 12.06
N TYR A 134 10.56 -0.29 11.70
CA TYR A 134 11.80 -1.01 11.43
C TYR A 134 12.50 -0.46 10.19
N TYR A 135 11.76 -0.30 9.11
CA TYR A 135 12.30 0.22 7.85
C TYR A 135 12.82 1.66 8.00
N ASP A 136 12.07 2.51 8.69
CA ASP A 136 12.50 3.88 9.02
C ASP A 136 13.79 3.88 9.87
N ALA A 137 13.83 3.09 10.95
CA ALA A 137 14.98 3.03 11.84
C ALA A 137 16.26 2.49 11.17
N LYS A 138 16.09 1.64 10.17
CA LYS A 138 17.17 1.09 9.34
C LYS A 138 17.51 1.95 8.13
N ASN A 139 16.72 2.99 7.85
CA ASN A 139 16.78 3.75 6.61
C ASN A 139 16.75 2.84 5.37
N MET A 140 15.87 1.84 5.43
CA MET A 140 15.73 0.80 4.40
C MET A 140 14.68 1.22 3.38
N HIS A 141 15.00 1.05 2.11
CA HIS A 141 14.03 1.27 1.03
C HIS A 141 12.90 0.22 1.10
N VAL A 142 11.67 0.67 0.90
CA VAL A 142 10.47 -0.17 0.80
C VAL A 142 9.68 0.28 -0.42
N PRO A 143 9.43 -0.60 -1.40
CA PRO A 143 8.70 -0.23 -2.63
C PRO A 143 7.34 0.39 -2.36
N PHE A 144 6.57 -0.19 -1.44
CA PHE A 144 5.27 0.33 -1.04
C PHE A 144 5.19 0.41 0.49
N PRO A 145 5.47 1.59 1.06
CA PRO A 145 5.49 1.75 2.52
C PRO A 145 4.08 1.79 3.13
N PHE A 146 4.00 1.56 4.43
CA PHE A 146 2.79 1.83 5.22
C PHE A 146 2.22 3.21 4.90
N GLY A 147 0.90 3.30 4.73
CA GLY A 147 0.21 4.54 4.39
C GLY A 147 0.26 4.91 2.90
N HIS A 148 0.96 4.13 2.05
CA HIS A 148 1.00 4.34 0.61
C HIS A 148 -0.36 4.09 -0.04
N GLY A 149 -0.64 4.84 -1.08
CA GLY A 149 -1.79 4.68 -1.96
C GLY A 149 -1.96 5.90 -2.85
N LEU A 150 -2.34 5.67 -4.09
CA LEU A 150 -2.57 6.69 -5.09
C LEU A 150 -4.07 6.93 -5.28
N SER A 151 -4.43 8.10 -5.78
CA SER A 151 -5.78 8.46 -6.25
C SER A 151 -5.78 8.58 -7.78
N TYR A 152 -6.97 8.76 -8.37
CA TYR A 152 -7.11 9.11 -9.79
C TYR A 152 -7.07 10.63 -10.02
N THR A 153 -6.72 11.40 -9.00
CA THR A 153 -6.47 12.84 -9.05
C THR A 153 -5.23 13.16 -8.20
N GLU A 154 -4.81 14.41 -8.22
CA GLU A 154 -3.61 14.87 -7.53
C GLU A 154 -3.95 15.87 -6.43
N PHE A 155 -3.23 15.77 -5.31
CA PHE A 155 -3.42 16.65 -4.16
C PHE A 155 -2.13 17.35 -3.78
N GLU A 156 -2.24 18.61 -3.42
CA GLU A 156 -1.17 19.41 -2.84
C GLU A 156 -1.50 19.71 -1.36
N LEU A 157 -0.46 19.61 -0.52
CA LEU A 157 -0.52 19.95 0.90
C LEU A 157 0.27 21.23 1.13
N SER A 158 -0.35 22.24 1.75
CA SER A 158 0.26 23.53 2.03
C SER A 158 -0.15 24.06 3.42
N ASP A 159 0.47 25.16 3.84
CA ASP A 159 0.10 25.92 5.04
C ASP A 159 -0.04 25.06 6.29
N MET A 160 0.92 24.18 6.54
CA MET A 160 0.94 23.38 7.77
C MET A 160 1.25 24.26 8.97
N HIS A 161 0.36 24.22 9.97
CA HIS A 161 0.54 24.88 11.26
C HIS A 161 0.37 23.90 12.40
N ILE A 162 1.24 24.00 13.39
CA ILE A 162 1.21 23.19 14.60
C ILE A 162 0.78 24.10 15.76
N SER A 163 -0.32 23.78 16.42
CA SER A 163 -0.75 24.46 17.65
C SER A 163 -0.12 23.76 18.84
N SER A 164 0.58 24.53 19.68
CA SER A 164 1.13 24.06 20.96
C SER A 164 0.16 24.22 22.14
N SER A 165 -1.05 24.75 21.88
CA SER A 165 -2.10 24.82 22.90
C SER A 165 -2.78 23.46 23.09
N ASP A 166 -3.29 23.21 24.29
CA ASP A 166 -4.09 22.00 24.58
C ASP A 166 -5.52 22.16 24.05
N PRO A 167 -6.05 21.22 23.23
CA PRO A 167 -5.35 20.06 22.69
C PRO A 167 -4.34 20.42 21.58
N PHE A 168 -3.22 19.68 21.57
CA PHE A 168 -2.26 19.76 20.48
C PHE A 168 -2.93 19.38 19.15
N CYS A 169 -2.75 20.20 18.13
CA CYS A 169 -3.33 19.89 16.83
C CYS A 169 -2.44 20.37 15.67
N VAL A 170 -2.59 19.68 14.55
CA VAL A 170 -2.01 20.08 13.26
C VAL A 170 -3.13 20.51 12.33
N THR A 171 -2.96 21.64 11.67
CA THR A 171 -3.81 22.06 10.55
C THR A 171 -2.98 22.08 9.28
N VAL A 172 -3.59 21.67 8.17
CA VAL A 172 -2.97 21.69 6.85
C VAL A 172 -4.04 21.98 5.80
N THR A 173 -3.70 22.75 4.80
CA THR A 173 -4.56 22.99 3.63
C THR A 173 -4.31 21.90 2.59
N VAL A 174 -5.38 21.23 2.16
CA VAL A 174 -5.37 20.22 1.09
C VAL A 174 -6.05 20.82 -0.11
N THR A 175 -5.39 20.81 -1.26
CA THR A 175 -5.93 21.27 -2.54
C THR A 175 -5.94 20.12 -3.53
N ASN A 176 -7.08 19.85 -4.14
CA ASN A 176 -7.14 18.94 -5.29
C ASN A 176 -6.71 19.72 -6.54
N VAL A 177 -5.51 19.47 -7.00
CA VAL A 177 -4.91 20.14 -8.17
C VAL A 177 -5.16 19.40 -9.49
N GLY A 178 -5.78 18.22 -9.42
CA GLY A 178 -6.13 17.44 -10.60
C GLY A 178 -7.50 17.80 -11.20
N ALA A 179 -7.87 17.08 -12.26
CA ALA A 179 -9.06 17.36 -13.06
C ALA A 179 -10.32 16.58 -12.62
N ARG A 180 -10.20 15.69 -11.63
CA ARG A 180 -11.32 14.86 -11.11
C ARG A 180 -11.51 15.13 -9.62
N ALA A 181 -12.74 14.91 -9.14
CA ALA A 181 -12.98 14.84 -7.70
C ALA A 181 -12.27 13.61 -7.12
N GLY A 182 -11.83 13.70 -5.87
CA GLY A 182 -11.14 12.58 -5.23
C GLY A 182 -10.96 12.76 -3.73
N THR A 183 -10.40 11.72 -3.11
CA THR A 183 -10.20 11.61 -1.67
C THR A 183 -8.73 11.48 -1.32
N GLU A 184 -8.24 12.37 -0.45
CA GLU A 184 -6.92 12.26 0.15
C GLU A 184 -7.00 11.81 1.60
N THR A 185 -5.97 11.08 2.05
CA THR A 185 -5.78 10.72 3.46
C THR A 185 -4.55 11.43 4.00
N VAL A 186 -4.76 12.55 4.63
CA VAL A 186 -3.68 13.29 5.31
C VAL A 186 -3.23 12.49 6.51
N GLN A 187 -1.92 12.24 6.61
CA GLN A 187 -1.30 11.46 7.68
C GLN A 187 -0.26 12.33 8.39
N ILE A 188 -0.34 12.39 9.71
CA ILE A 188 0.60 13.14 10.55
C ILE A 188 1.50 12.16 11.28
N TYR A 189 2.78 12.29 11.06
CA TYR A 189 3.81 11.51 11.73
C TYR A 189 4.62 12.40 12.63
N VAL A 190 4.97 11.90 13.80
CA VAL A 190 5.82 12.58 14.78
C VAL A 190 7.02 11.72 15.14
N SER A 191 8.14 12.37 15.44
CA SER A 191 9.34 11.74 15.99
C SER A 191 9.93 12.63 17.05
N ALA A 192 10.43 12.05 18.15
CA ALA A 192 11.26 12.78 19.10
C ALA A 192 12.69 12.93 18.56
N PRO A 193 13.48 13.92 19.03
CA PRO A 193 14.83 14.18 18.49
C PRO A 193 15.79 13.00 18.56
N ASP A 194 15.60 12.10 19.52
CA ASP A 194 16.40 10.90 19.77
C ASP A 194 15.75 9.61 19.23
N GLU A 195 14.55 9.67 18.64
CA GLU A 195 13.89 8.53 18.03
C GLU A 195 14.40 8.29 16.60
N LYS A 196 14.64 7.01 16.28
CA LYS A 196 15.13 6.59 14.95
C LYS A 196 14.01 6.39 13.91
N CYS A 197 12.77 6.43 14.33
CA CYS A 197 11.61 6.26 13.47
C CYS A 197 10.51 7.25 13.83
N LYS A 198 9.69 7.59 12.85
CA LYS A 198 8.46 8.35 13.06
C LYS A 198 7.31 7.46 13.51
N ARG A 199 6.31 8.04 14.18
CA ARG A 199 5.08 7.35 14.59
C ARG A 199 3.87 8.06 14.00
N LEU A 200 2.92 7.31 13.43
CA LEU A 200 1.64 7.87 13.02
C LEU A 200 0.91 8.40 14.26
N ALA A 201 0.70 9.71 14.31
CA ALA A 201 0.02 10.40 15.40
C ALA A 201 -1.47 10.61 15.11
N GLY A 202 -1.82 10.83 13.84
CA GLY A 202 -3.20 11.02 13.44
C GLY A 202 -3.36 11.03 11.93
N PHE A 203 -4.59 10.85 11.46
CA PHE A 203 -4.92 10.94 10.04
C PHE A 203 -6.34 11.44 9.83
N LYS A 204 -6.60 11.96 8.64
CA LYS A 204 -7.94 12.39 8.26
C LYS A 204 -8.15 12.23 6.76
N LYS A 205 -9.25 11.56 6.38
CA LYS A 205 -9.72 11.52 5.00
C LYS A 205 -10.52 12.76 4.66
N ILE A 206 -10.30 13.27 3.46
CA ILE A 206 -11.00 14.44 2.93
C ILE A 206 -11.32 14.24 1.45
N TYR A 207 -12.58 14.40 1.10
CA TYR A 207 -13.07 14.44 -0.27
C TYR A 207 -13.07 15.88 -0.78
N LEU A 208 -12.55 16.10 -1.99
CA LEU A 208 -12.51 17.40 -2.65
C LEU A 208 -12.89 17.28 -4.13
N ASN A 209 -13.73 18.19 -4.59
CA ASN A 209 -13.95 18.38 -6.02
C ASN A 209 -12.64 18.90 -6.68
N ALA A 210 -12.54 18.73 -8.01
CA ALA A 210 -11.45 19.29 -8.78
C ALA A 210 -11.29 20.80 -8.54
N GLY A 211 -10.07 21.26 -8.27
CA GLY A 211 -9.75 22.65 -7.97
C GLY A 211 -10.17 23.13 -6.57
N ALA A 212 -10.81 22.30 -5.74
CA ALA A 212 -11.23 22.70 -4.42
C ALA A 212 -10.10 22.57 -3.38
N SER A 213 -10.10 23.48 -2.41
CA SER A 213 -9.19 23.48 -1.26
C SER A 213 -9.95 23.47 0.04
N LYS A 214 -9.39 22.83 1.05
CA LYS A 214 -9.94 22.85 2.41
C LYS A 214 -8.83 22.66 3.45
N THR A 215 -8.87 23.45 4.50
CA THR A 215 -8.03 23.25 5.68
C THR A 215 -8.62 22.14 6.56
N VAL A 216 -7.82 21.13 6.86
CA VAL A 216 -8.15 20.03 7.79
C VAL A 216 -7.42 20.24 9.10
N ARG A 217 -8.07 19.83 10.19
CA ARG A 217 -7.50 19.81 11.54
C ARG A 217 -7.46 18.37 12.02
N ILE A 218 -6.31 17.99 12.58
CA ILE A 218 -6.01 16.65 13.13
C ILE A 218 -5.48 16.88 14.56
N GLU A 219 -6.13 16.24 15.54
CA GLU A 219 -5.81 16.26 16.96
C GLU A 219 -5.10 14.98 17.37
#